data_41eca7104479bdbbe8e38be20d08b458
#
_entry.id   41eca7104479bdbbe8e38be20d08b458
#
_cell.length_a   1.000
_cell.length_b   1.000
_cell.length_c   1.000
_cell.angle_alpha   90.00
_cell.angle_beta   90.00
_cell.angle_gamma   90.00
#
_symmetry.space_group_name_H-M   'P 1'
#
loop_
_entity.id
_entity.type
_entity.pdbx_description
1 polymer ?
#
loop_
_entity_poly.entity_id
_entity_poly.type
_entity_poly.pdbx_seq_one_letter_code
_entity_poly.pdbx_strand_id
1 'polypeptide(L)'
;MEKAVSCGGVVIYHKKILLLYKNYRNRYEGWVLPKGTVEKGENHQETAIREVREETGVTGKIIDYIDKSEYSFNTPSGIVNKEVYWYLMTADSYYSKPQREEFFYDSGYYKYIEAYHLLKFPNEKNILEKAYLMSKSLIK
;
A
#
# COMPACT_ATOMS: atom_id res chain seq x y z
N MET A 1 21.61 -10.84 -9.08
CA MET A 1 20.56 -10.25 -8.21
C MET A 1 19.24 -10.32 -8.93
N GLU A 2 18.26 -10.88 -8.27
CA GLU A 2 16.90 -10.95 -8.80
C GLU A 2 16.14 -9.67 -8.45
N LYS A 3 15.23 -9.24 -9.33
CA LYS A 3 14.44 -8.05 -9.14
C LYS A 3 12.95 -8.43 -9.07
N ALA A 4 12.26 -7.98 -8.02
CA ALA A 4 10.83 -8.14 -7.85
C ALA A 4 10.14 -6.78 -7.87
N VAL A 5 9.01 -6.68 -8.56
CA VAL A 5 8.27 -5.43 -8.70
C VAL A 5 6.85 -5.59 -8.15
N SER A 6 6.50 -4.68 -7.26
CA SER A 6 5.15 -4.57 -6.72
C SER A 6 4.62 -3.16 -6.96
N CYS A 7 3.31 -3.01 -6.86
CA CYS A 7 2.66 -1.72 -6.92
C CYS A 7 1.60 -1.66 -5.83
N GLY A 8 1.38 -0.47 -5.29
CA GLY A 8 0.39 -0.29 -4.25
C GLY A 8 -0.18 1.10 -4.25
N GLY A 9 -1.06 1.35 -3.31
CA GLY A 9 -1.78 2.61 -3.23
C GLY A 9 -1.87 3.17 -1.84
N VAL A 10 -1.78 4.48 -1.75
CA VAL A 10 -2.17 5.23 -0.56
C VAL A 10 -3.53 5.81 -0.88
N VAL A 11 -4.57 5.25 -0.28
CA VAL A 11 -5.95 5.67 -0.50
C VAL A 11 -6.31 6.69 0.58
N ILE A 12 -6.65 7.89 0.15
CA ILE A 12 -7.03 8.98 1.07
C ILE A 12 -8.47 9.37 0.78
N TYR A 13 -9.31 9.29 1.83
CA TYR A 13 -10.71 9.66 1.76
C TYR A 13 -11.06 10.53 2.97
N HIS A 14 -11.58 11.72 2.72
CA HIS A 14 -11.88 12.70 3.78
C HIS A 14 -10.66 12.90 4.71
N LYS A 15 -9.48 13.05 4.13
CA LYS A 15 -8.18 13.27 4.81
C LYS A 15 -7.72 12.11 5.67
N LYS A 16 -8.38 10.94 5.58
CA LYS A 16 -7.99 9.74 6.31
C LYS A 16 -7.41 8.70 5.36
N ILE A 17 -6.48 7.93 5.87
CA ILE A 17 -5.68 7.00 5.08
C ILE A 17 -6.10 5.56 5.35
N LEU A 18 -6.28 4.78 4.29
CA LEU A 18 -6.61 3.37 4.36
C LEU A 18 -5.39 2.54 4.73
N LEU A 19 -5.50 1.80 5.82
CA LEU A 19 -4.46 0.87 6.27
C LEU A 19 -5.03 -0.53 6.41
N LEU A 20 -4.13 -1.52 6.34
CA LEU A 20 -4.43 -2.92 6.57
C LEU A 20 -3.66 -3.42 7.78
N TYR A 21 -4.31 -4.24 8.60
CA TYR A 21 -3.64 -4.96 9.68
C TYR A 21 -3.27 -6.36 9.19
N LYS A 22 -1.99 -6.66 9.16
CA LYS A 22 -1.45 -7.93 8.71
C LYS A 22 -0.91 -8.73 9.89
N ASN A 23 -1.25 -10.02 9.93
CA ASN A 23 -0.64 -10.95 10.85
C ASN A 23 -0.24 -12.19 10.04
N TYR A 24 1.01 -12.18 9.58
CA TYR A 24 1.54 -13.26 8.75
C TYR A 24 2.24 -14.28 9.65
N ARG A 25 1.44 -15.11 10.31
CA ARG A 25 1.92 -16.17 11.22
C ARG A 25 2.84 -15.55 12.29
N ASN A 26 4.06 -16.06 12.47
CA ASN A 26 5.01 -15.51 13.43
C ASN A 26 6.07 -14.63 12.78
N ARG A 27 5.86 -14.18 11.54
CA ARG A 27 6.85 -13.42 10.78
C ARG A 27 6.66 -11.92 10.88
N TYR A 28 5.41 -11.45 10.81
CA TYR A 28 5.14 -10.04 10.89
C TYR A 28 3.72 -9.81 11.40
N GLU A 29 3.58 -8.86 12.28
CA GLU A 29 2.27 -8.39 12.74
C GLU A 29 2.30 -6.87 12.81
N GLY A 30 1.31 -6.22 12.21
CA GLY A 30 1.18 -4.78 12.25
C GLY A 30 0.43 -4.20 11.06
N TRP A 31 0.32 -2.88 11.06
CA TRP A 31 -0.38 -2.14 10.01
C TRP A 31 0.55 -1.88 8.83
N VAL A 32 -0.01 -1.97 7.63
CA VAL A 32 0.73 -1.79 6.37
C VAL A 32 -0.13 -1.05 5.35
N LEU A 33 0.52 -0.52 4.32
CA LEU A 33 -0.15 -0.02 3.13
C LEU A 33 -0.41 -1.18 2.15
N PRO A 34 -1.54 -1.18 1.42
CA PRO A 34 -1.83 -2.25 0.46
C PRO A 34 -0.92 -2.21 -0.76
N LYS A 35 -0.40 -3.35 -1.14
CA LYS A 35 0.45 -3.53 -2.31
C LYS A 35 0.58 -4.99 -2.70
N GLY A 36 1.00 -5.24 -3.92
CA GLY A 36 1.29 -6.61 -4.34
C GLY A 36 2.00 -6.68 -5.68
N THR A 37 2.29 -7.89 -6.10
CA THR A 37 3.16 -8.18 -7.24
C THR A 37 2.48 -7.91 -8.58
N VAL A 38 3.23 -7.33 -9.50
CA VAL A 38 2.79 -7.13 -10.88
C VAL A 38 2.56 -8.49 -11.55
N GLU A 39 1.40 -8.66 -12.17
CA GLU A 39 1.10 -9.85 -12.94
C GLU A 39 1.38 -9.63 -14.42
N LYS A 40 1.60 -10.72 -15.14
CA LYS A 40 1.91 -10.68 -16.56
C LYS A 40 0.82 -9.92 -17.32
N GLY A 41 1.24 -8.95 -18.13
CA GLY A 41 0.33 -8.17 -18.95
C GLY A 41 -0.24 -6.94 -18.26
N GLU A 42 0.02 -6.74 -16.98
CA GLU A 42 -0.44 -5.56 -16.26
C GLU A 42 0.57 -4.41 -16.36
N ASN A 43 0.07 -3.19 -16.48
CA ASN A 43 0.89 -2.02 -16.20
C ASN A 43 0.84 -1.73 -14.69
N HIS A 44 1.68 -0.79 -14.23
CA HIS A 44 1.79 -0.50 -12.79
C HIS A 44 0.49 0.03 -12.19
N GLN A 45 -0.24 0.88 -12.90
CA GLN A 45 -1.50 1.42 -12.42
C GLN A 45 -2.55 0.32 -12.24
N GLU A 46 -2.63 -0.60 -13.20
CA GLU A 46 -3.56 -1.73 -13.12
C GLU A 46 -3.24 -2.62 -11.92
N THR A 47 -1.96 -2.89 -11.69
CA THR A 47 -1.54 -3.68 -10.54
C THR A 47 -1.93 -3.00 -9.23
N ALA A 48 -1.66 -1.69 -9.11
CA ALA A 48 -1.96 -0.95 -7.90
C ALA A 48 -3.47 -0.97 -7.60
N ILE A 49 -4.31 -0.74 -8.61
CA ILE A 49 -5.77 -0.77 -8.45
C ILE A 49 -6.24 -2.16 -8.05
N ARG A 50 -5.73 -3.19 -8.72
CA ARG A 50 -6.11 -4.58 -8.44
C ARG A 50 -5.72 -5.01 -7.05
N GLU A 51 -4.49 -4.73 -6.64
CA GLU A 51 -4.00 -5.14 -5.32
C GLU A 51 -4.73 -4.42 -4.19
N VAL A 52 -4.99 -3.13 -4.33
CA VAL A 52 -5.78 -2.39 -3.33
C VAL A 52 -7.17 -3.04 -3.20
N ARG A 53 -7.82 -3.35 -4.32
CA ARG A 53 -9.15 -3.95 -4.30
C ARG A 53 -9.13 -5.37 -3.70
N GLU A 54 -8.16 -6.19 -4.07
CA GLU A 54 -8.06 -7.56 -3.55
C GLU A 54 -7.82 -7.57 -2.05
N GLU A 55 -6.91 -6.73 -1.56
CA GLU A 55 -6.53 -6.76 -0.15
C GLU A 55 -7.51 -6.01 0.76
N THR A 56 -8.13 -4.95 0.26
CA THR A 56 -8.95 -4.04 1.09
C THR A 56 -10.42 -3.99 0.71
N GLY A 57 -10.81 -4.54 -0.43
CA GLY A 57 -12.17 -4.40 -0.94
C GLY A 57 -12.49 -3.03 -1.52
N VAL A 58 -11.51 -2.12 -1.55
CA VAL A 58 -11.73 -0.75 -2.01
C VAL A 58 -11.38 -0.61 -3.48
N THR A 59 -12.29 -0.03 -4.26
CA THR A 59 -12.01 0.35 -5.65
C THR A 59 -11.43 1.75 -5.65
N GLY A 60 -10.10 1.82 -5.65
CA GLY A 60 -9.41 3.10 -5.64
C GLY A 60 -9.37 3.75 -7.00
N LYS A 61 -9.43 5.09 -7.01
CA LYS A 61 -9.24 5.88 -8.22
C LYS A 61 -7.91 6.58 -8.13
N ILE A 62 -7.02 6.31 -9.09
CA ILE A 62 -5.69 6.92 -9.11
C ILE A 62 -5.79 8.42 -9.40
N ILE A 63 -5.12 9.21 -8.57
CA ILE A 63 -5.01 10.66 -8.71
C ILE A 63 -3.65 11.01 -9.31
N ASP A 64 -2.57 10.38 -8.80
CA ASP A 64 -1.21 10.66 -9.28
C ASP A 64 -0.25 9.56 -8.81
N TYR A 65 0.92 9.53 -9.41
CA TYR A 65 2.04 8.72 -8.96
C TYR A 65 2.71 9.42 -7.77
N ILE A 66 3.11 8.66 -6.75
CA ILE A 66 3.78 9.24 -5.58
C ILE A 66 5.29 9.12 -5.71
N ASP A 67 5.78 7.91 -5.65
CA ASP A 67 7.21 7.62 -5.69
C ASP A 67 7.42 6.10 -5.63
N LYS A 68 8.66 5.70 -5.80
CA LYS A 68 9.11 4.32 -5.72
C LYS A 68 9.88 4.13 -4.42
N SER A 69 9.67 3.01 -3.74
CA SER A 69 10.52 2.58 -2.64
C SER A 69 11.27 1.32 -3.04
N GLU A 70 12.47 1.13 -2.49
CA GLU A 70 13.32 -0.02 -2.79
C GLU A 70 13.89 -0.60 -1.51
N TYR A 71 13.98 -1.94 -1.47
CA TYR A 71 14.70 -2.63 -0.42
C TYR A 71 15.17 -3.98 -0.93
N SER A 72 16.21 -4.52 -0.28
CA SER A 72 16.78 -5.81 -0.64
C SER A 72 16.66 -6.78 0.52
N PHE A 73 16.52 -8.05 0.20
CA PHE A 73 16.51 -9.10 1.22
C PHE A 73 17.19 -10.37 0.67
N ASN A 74 17.70 -11.20 1.59
CA ASN A 74 18.37 -12.42 1.26
C ASN A 74 17.38 -13.57 1.14
N THR A 75 17.59 -14.42 0.13
CA THR A 75 16.86 -15.66 -0.04
C THR A 75 17.89 -16.79 -0.21
N PRO A 76 17.46 -18.07 -0.12
CA PRO A 76 18.38 -19.18 -0.41
C PRO A 76 18.98 -19.12 -1.80
N SER A 77 18.32 -18.49 -2.77
CA SER A 77 18.78 -18.35 -4.15
C SER A 77 19.65 -17.12 -4.38
N GLY A 78 19.85 -16.27 -3.35
CA GLY A 78 20.63 -15.05 -3.48
C GLY A 78 19.88 -13.82 -2.99
N ILE A 79 20.35 -12.64 -3.39
CA ILE A 79 19.76 -11.36 -3.00
C ILE A 79 18.64 -10.98 -3.96
N VAL A 80 17.49 -10.61 -3.41
CA VAL A 80 16.37 -10.07 -4.18
C VAL A 80 16.27 -8.58 -3.90
N ASN A 81 16.24 -7.78 -4.97
CA ASN A 81 15.98 -6.35 -4.87
C ASN A 81 14.51 -6.10 -5.20
N LYS A 82 13.77 -5.53 -4.27
CA LYS A 82 12.34 -5.26 -4.46
C LYS A 82 12.08 -3.78 -4.67
N GLU A 83 11.35 -3.47 -5.76
CA GLU A 83 10.85 -2.13 -6.02
C GLU A 83 9.34 -2.12 -5.80
N VAL A 84 8.83 -1.07 -5.17
CA VAL A 84 7.40 -0.86 -5.00
C VAL A 84 7.05 0.51 -5.54
N TYR A 85 6.13 0.55 -6.51
CA TYR A 85 5.63 1.78 -7.12
C TYR A 85 4.32 2.15 -6.45
N TRP A 86 4.24 3.35 -5.90
CA TRP A 86 3.12 3.80 -5.08
C TRP A 86 2.31 4.88 -5.78
N TYR A 87 0.99 4.74 -5.71
CA TYR A 87 0.04 5.66 -6.33
C TYR A 87 -0.89 6.27 -5.30
N LEU A 88 -1.13 7.57 -5.43
CA LEU A 88 -2.14 8.27 -4.63
C LEU A 88 -3.51 7.96 -5.22
N MET A 89 -4.42 7.50 -4.37
CA MET A 89 -5.77 7.13 -4.76
C MET A 89 -6.80 7.79 -3.85
N THR A 90 -8.02 7.91 -4.36
CA THR A 90 -9.17 8.27 -3.55
C THR A 90 -10.24 7.18 -3.66
N ALA A 91 -11.25 7.24 -2.80
CA ALA A 91 -12.36 6.29 -2.74
C ALA A 91 -13.68 7.04 -2.60
N ASP A 92 -14.81 6.34 -2.65
CA ASP A 92 -16.15 6.94 -2.55
C ASP A 92 -16.79 6.76 -1.19
N SER A 93 -16.19 5.99 -0.31
CA SER A 93 -16.77 5.70 1.00
C SER A 93 -15.71 5.21 1.97
N TYR A 94 -16.09 5.03 3.24
CA TYR A 94 -15.23 4.44 4.25
C TYR A 94 -15.28 2.91 4.25
N TYR A 95 -15.96 2.30 3.28
CA TYR A 95 -16.04 0.85 3.21
C TYR A 95 -14.66 0.23 2.99
N SER A 96 -14.36 -0.83 3.75
CA SER A 96 -13.22 -1.68 3.49
C SER A 96 -13.50 -3.07 4.05
N LYS A 97 -12.88 -4.07 3.43
CA LYS A 97 -13.01 -5.47 3.87
C LYS A 97 -11.66 -6.15 3.68
N PRO A 98 -10.95 -6.48 4.77
CA PRO A 98 -9.64 -7.11 4.64
C PRO A 98 -9.73 -8.52 4.09
N GLN A 99 -8.74 -8.93 3.31
CA GLN A 99 -8.68 -10.27 2.72
C GLN A 99 -8.00 -11.23 3.69
N ARG A 100 -8.80 -12.04 4.39
CA ARG A 100 -8.30 -12.95 5.43
C ARG A 100 -7.43 -14.08 4.88
N GLU A 101 -7.68 -14.50 3.65
CA GLU A 101 -6.91 -15.55 2.98
C GLU A 101 -5.45 -15.17 2.79
N GLU A 102 -5.13 -13.88 2.77
CA GLU A 102 -3.76 -13.36 2.67
C GLU A 102 -3.27 -12.78 3.99
N PHE A 103 -3.87 -13.20 5.10
CA PHE A 103 -3.45 -12.82 6.46
C PHE A 103 -3.70 -11.35 6.80
N PHE A 104 -4.66 -10.70 6.13
CA PHE A 104 -5.14 -9.39 6.50
C PHE A 104 -6.41 -9.54 7.34
N TYR A 105 -6.37 -9.07 8.58
CA TYR A 105 -7.44 -9.33 9.55
C TYR A 105 -8.24 -8.10 9.95
N ASP A 106 -7.74 -6.92 9.63
CA ASP A 106 -8.44 -5.67 9.90
C ASP A 106 -8.07 -4.64 8.86
N SER A 107 -8.91 -3.63 8.69
CA SER A 107 -8.67 -2.52 7.78
C SER A 107 -9.46 -1.32 8.26
N GLY A 108 -9.04 -0.13 7.86
CA GLY A 108 -9.77 1.07 8.22
C GLY A 108 -9.05 2.33 7.76
N TYR A 109 -9.74 3.44 7.92
CA TYR A 109 -9.24 4.75 7.57
C TYR A 109 -8.82 5.50 8.83
N TYR A 110 -7.61 6.02 8.84
CA TYR A 110 -7.01 6.65 10.01
C TYR A 110 -6.53 8.04 9.66
N LYS A 111 -6.59 8.96 10.63
CA LYS A 111 -5.99 10.29 10.48
C LYS A 111 -4.51 10.15 10.22
N TYR A 112 -3.91 11.12 9.54
CA TYR A 112 -2.51 11.07 9.14
C TYR A 112 -1.57 10.73 10.29
N ILE A 113 -1.69 11.43 11.42
CA ILE A 113 -0.80 11.20 12.57
C ILE A 113 -0.95 9.78 13.10
N GLU A 114 -2.18 9.28 13.21
CA GLU A 114 -2.42 7.91 13.65
C GLU A 114 -1.83 6.90 12.66
N ALA A 115 -2.08 7.09 11.37
CA ALA A 115 -1.57 6.21 10.33
C ALA A 115 -0.04 6.18 10.33
N TYR A 116 0.58 7.35 10.45
CA TYR A 116 2.05 7.45 10.50
C TYR A 116 2.64 6.62 11.64
N HIS A 117 2.03 6.69 12.82
CA HIS A 117 2.53 5.93 13.97
C HIS A 117 2.19 4.45 13.92
N LEU A 118 1.10 4.07 13.26
CA LEU A 118 0.72 2.66 13.10
C LEU A 118 1.63 1.92 12.12
N LEU A 119 2.10 2.61 11.08
CA LEU A 119 3.04 2.01 10.12
C LEU A 119 4.39 1.81 10.81
N LYS A 120 5.01 0.66 10.60
CA LYS A 120 6.29 0.32 11.22
C LYS A 120 7.48 0.47 10.28
N PHE A 121 7.25 0.38 8.97
CA PHE A 121 8.33 0.42 7.99
C PHE A 121 8.66 1.85 7.58
N PRO A 122 9.94 2.27 7.70
CA PRO A 122 10.34 3.63 7.30
C PRO A 122 9.99 3.97 5.85
N ASN A 123 10.10 3.00 4.95
CA ASN A 123 9.73 3.21 3.54
C ASN A 123 8.25 3.58 3.38
N GLU A 124 7.37 2.90 4.12
CA GLU A 124 5.94 3.18 4.05
C GLU A 124 5.60 4.51 4.72
N LYS A 125 6.24 4.83 5.83
CA LYS A 125 6.06 6.13 6.49
C LYS A 125 6.43 7.26 5.53
N ASN A 126 7.53 7.11 4.81
CA ASN A 126 8.01 8.11 3.85
C ASN A 126 7.02 8.29 2.70
N ILE A 127 6.50 7.19 2.17
CA ILE A 127 5.48 7.22 1.11
C ILE A 127 4.20 7.88 1.61
N LEU A 128 3.77 7.55 2.83
CA LEU A 128 2.58 8.16 3.43
C LEU A 128 2.73 9.68 3.54
N GLU A 129 3.89 10.14 4.00
CA GLU A 129 4.15 11.57 4.14
C GLU A 129 4.05 12.28 2.80
N LYS A 130 4.69 11.73 1.76
CA LYS A 130 4.61 12.31 0.41
C LYS A 130 3.18 12.32 -0.11
N ALA A 131 2.46 11.22 0.05
CA ALA A 131 1.08 11.10 -0.39
C ALA A 131 0.18 12.15 0.28
N TYR A 132 0.35 12.32 1.58
CA TYR A 132 -0.46 13.27 2.33
C TYR A 132 -0.23 14.72 1.89
N LEU A 133 1.03 15.08 1.67
CA LEU A 133 1.37 16.41 1.16
C LEU A 133 0.77 16.65 -0.22
N MET A 134 0.87 15.66 -1.11
CA MET A 134 0.27 15.75 -2.45
C MET A 134 -1.25 15.89 -2.36
N SER A 135 -1.89 15.18 -1.44
CA SER A 135 -3.35 15.15 -1.34
C SER A 135 -3.93 16.52 -1.00
N LYS A 136 -3.17 17.37 -0.32
CA LYS A 136 -3.65 18.71 0.08
C LYS A 136 -3.99 19.60 -1.11
N SER A 137 -3.31 19.40 -2.24
CA SER A 137 -3.58 20.18 -3.45
C SER A 137 -4.35 19.40 -4.51
N LEU A 138 -4.29 18.06 -4.50
CA LEU A 138 -4.88 17.22 -5.55
C LEU A 138 -6.24 16.63 -5.18
N ILE A 139 -6.51 16.45 -3.89
CA ILE A 139 -7.79 15.91 -3.40
C ILE A 139 -8.48 16.98 -2.56
N LYS A 140 -9.70 17.33 -2.95
CA LYS A 140 -10.49 18.35 -2.25
C LYS A 140 -11.60 17.74 -1.44
#